data_b5440c5e8251e9b01b87e95a48b5721c
#
_entry.id   b5440c5e8251e9b01b87e95a48b5721c
#
_cell.length_a   1.000
_cell.length_b   1.000
_cell.length_c   1.000
_cell.angle_alpha   90.00
_cell.angle_beta   90.00
_cell.angle_gamma   90.00
#
_symmetry.space_group_name_H-M   'P 1'
#
loop_
_entity.id
_entity.type
_entity.pdbx_description
1 polymer ?
#
loop_
_entity_poly.entity_id
_entity_poly.type
_entity_poly.pdbx_seq_one_letter_code
_entity_poly.pdbx_strand_id
1 'polypeptide(L)'
;MPMYFEEKNSIRYGKFGCYDPFPFIRAFFSTRIGGVSRPPFDRLNLGMTTEDERNRVLENRKLFFDTIKIPQSAVVIQKQIHEDRSAYVETPEFLDCTDAAYTDRPNVFLTVSAADCVPVLFAETKKKIVGVIHAGWKGTLKNIAGHTIEKIKKQFGIDGSNITAVIGPSISEKNYEVSEELADQFNSRFIVKNGYAKPHLDLWKANVVQLKNAGVENIFVSGYCTFERQDLFFSHRGSGGKSGRMLGVIGMNY
;
A
#
# COMPACT_ATOMS: atom_id res chain seq x y z
N MET A 1 8.44 1.91 -15.33
CA MET A 1 7.44 1.05 -16.00
C MET A 1 6.23 0.89 -15.09
N PRO A 2 5.02 0.81 -15.65
CA PRO A 2 3.82 0.59 -14.86
C PRO A 2 3.84 -0.77 -14.13
N MET A 3 2.89 -0.94 -13.24
CA MET A 3 2.57 -2.23 -12.62
C MET A 3 2.10 -3.22 -13.70
N TYR A 4 2.56 -4.46 -13.63
CA TYR A 4 2.12 -5.55 -14.50
C TYR A 4 1.69 -6.76 -13.67
N PHE A 5 0.90 -7.66 -14.27
CA PHE A 5 0.30 -8.78 -13.56
C PHE A 5 0.90 -10.11 -13.97
N GLU A 6 1.08 -10.97 -12.99
CA GLU A 6 1.36 -12.38 -13.16
C GLU A 6 0.24 -13.21 -12.51
N GLU A 7 0.04 -14.42 -13.02
CA GLU A 7 -0.90 -15.37 -12.46
C GLU A 7 -0.21 -16.73 -12.27
N LYS A 8 -0.32 -17.27 -11.08
CA LYS A 8 0.23 -18.59 -10.74
C LYS A 8 -0.66 -19.25 -9.68
N ASN A 9 -0.92 -20.55 -9.84
CA ASN A 9 -1.79 -21.32 -8.95
C ASN A 9 -3.18 -20.66 -8.75
N SER A 10 -3.75 -20.09 -9.82
CA SER A 10 -4.99 -19.32 -9.81
C SER A 10 -4.97 -18.06 -8.94
N ILE A 11 -3.82 -17.64 -8.45
CA ILE A 11 -3.62 -16.38 -7.72
C ILE A 11 -3.02 -15.37 -8.68
N ARG A 12 -3.73 -14.26 -8.88
CA ARG A 12 -3.26 -13.13 -9.69
C ARG A 12 -2.70 -12.03 -8.81
N TYR A 13 -1.52 -11.55 -9.14
CA TYR A 13 -0.83 -10.50 -8.38
C TYR A 13 -0.08 -9.55 -9.32
N GLY A 14 0.18 -8.35 -8.84
CA GLY A 14 0.95 -7.35 -9.54
C GLY A 14 2.39 -7.28 -9.08
N LYS A 15 3.27 -6.89 -10.00
CA LYS A 15 4.67 -6.53 -9.79
C LYS A 15 4.92 -5.12 -10.29
N PHE A 16 5.98 -4.51 -9.83
CA PHE A 16 6.33 -3.13 -10.15
C PHE A 16 7.63 -3.09 -10.94
N GLY A 17 7.55 -2.79 -12.23
CA GLY A 17 8.68 -2.82 -13.16
C GLY A 17 9.84 -1.88 -12.80
N CYS A 18 9.62 -0.88 -11.95
CA CYS A 18 10.69 -0.01 -11.45
C CYS A 18 11.67 -0.74 -10.52
N TYR A 19 11.28 -1.90 -9.96
CA TYR A 19 12.14 -2.74 -9.11
C TYR A 19 12.78 -3.91 -9.87
N ASP A 20 12.40 -4.20 -11.10
CA ASP A 20 12.96 -5.31 -11.89
C ASP A 20 14.49 -5.23 -12.07
N PRO A 21 15.12 -4.04 -12.18
CA PRO A 21 16.60 -3.94 -12.22
C PRO A 21 17.29 -4.36 -10.93
N PHE A 22 16.56 -4.56 -9.82
CA PHE A 22 17.10 -4.87 -8.52
C PHE A 22 16.59 -6.22 -8.03
N PRO A 23 17.19 -7.34 -8.44
CA PRO A 23 16.65 -8.69 -8.20
C PRO A 23 16.58 -9.08 -6.70
N PHE A 24 17.30 -8.37 -5.85
CA PHE A 24 17.22 -8.54 -4.40
C PHE A 24 15.96 -7.89 -3.78
N ILE A 25 15.29 -6.98 -4.49
CA ILE A 25 14.01 -6.40 -4.05
C ILE A 25 12.87 -7.29 -4.52
N ARG A 26 12.04 -7.69 -3.59
CA ARG A 26 10.83 -8.46 -3.83
C ARG A 26 9.63 -7.59 -3.49
N ALA A 27 8.90 -7.10 -4.51
CA ALA A 27 7.75 -6.21 -4.33
C ALA A 27 6.53 -6.73 -5.10
N PHE A 28 5.41 -6.89 -4.39
CA PHE A 28 4.17 -7.46 -4.91
C PHE A 28 2.95 -6.69 -4.43
N PHE A 29 1.88 -6.78 -5.19
CA PHE A 29 0.56 -6.32 -4.76
C PHE A 29 -0.48 -7.39 -5.10
N SER A 30 -1.24 -7.86 -4.10
CA SER A 30 -2.27 -8.86 -4.36
C SER A 30 -3.44 -8.25 -5.14
N THR A 31 -4.16 -9.11 -5.86
CA THR A 31 -5.50 -8.78 -6.35
C THR A 31 -6.55 -9.46 -5.48
N ARG A 32 -7.84 -9.34 -5.84
CA ARG A 32 -8.92 -10.14 -5.24
C ARG A 32 -9.11 -11.51 -5.91
N ILE A 33 -8.34 -11.79 -6.99
CA ILE A 33 -8.52 -13.00 -7.82
C ILE A 33 -7.79 -14.18 -7.18
N GLY A 34 -8.49 -15.30 -7.12
CA GLY A 34 -8.06 -16.51 -6.42
C GLY A 34 -8.59 -16.56 -4.99
N GLY A 35 -8.12 -17.54 -4.21
CA GLY A 35 -8.50 -17.71 -2.81
C GLY A 35 -9.88 -18.33 -2.59
N VAL A 36 -10.28 -18.38 -1.30
CA VAL A 36 -11.41 -19.21 -0.84
C VAL A 36 -12.50 -18.43 -0.09
N SER A 37 -12.34 -17.12 0.13
CA SER A 37 -13.35 -16.29 0.79
C SER A 37 -14.63 -16.19 -0.04
N ARG A 38 -15.76 -16.04 0.65
CA ARG A 38 -17.10 -15.90 0.05
C ARG A 38 -17.56 -14.45 0.04
N PRO A 39 -18.56 -14.09 -0.79
CA PRO A 39 -19.15 -12.76 -0.74
C PRO A 39 -19.55 -12.34 0.68
N PRO A 40 -19.32 -11.06 1.06
CA PRO A 40 -18.82 -9.95 0.23
C PRO A 40 -17.28 -9.84 0.17
N PHE A 41 -16.52 -10.81 0.67
CA PHE A 41 -15.05 -10.81 0.76
C PHE A 41 -14.38 -11.61 -0.37
N ASP A 42 -15.11 -11.96 -1.41
CA ASP A 42 -14.69 -12.86 -2.48
C ASP A 42 -13.63 -12.22 -3.40
N ARG A 43 -12.49 -12.92 -3.61
CA ARG A 43 -12.16 -14.26 -3.08
C ARG A 43 -10.87 -14.22 -2.22
N LEU A 44 -9.80 -13.52 -2.68
CA LEU A 44 -8.49 -13.50 -2.04
C LEU A 44 -8.43 -12.39 -0.98
N ASN A 45 -9.31 -12.44 0.01
CA ASN A 45 -9.23 -11.52 1.14
C ASN A 45 -8.03 -11.87 2.03
N LEU A 46 -7.11 -10.90 2.20
CA LEU A 46 -5.89 -11.04 3.00
C LEU A 46 -5.94 -10.21 4.30
N GLY A 47 -7.06 -9.51 4.53
CA GLY A 47 -7.25 -8.60 5.66
C GLY A 47 -7.60 -9.31 6.95
N MET A 48 -6.73 -9.22 7.95
CA MET A 48 -6.90 -9.88 9.27
C MET A 48 -7.97 -9.20 10.15
N THR A 49 -8.41 -8.00 9.79
CA THR A 49 -9.37 -7.18 10.57
C THR A 49 -10.73 -7.02 9.87
N THR A 50 -11.01 -7.84 8.87
CA THR A 50 -12.31 -7.88 8.19
C THR A 50 -13.29 -8.79 8.93
N GLU A 51 -14.58 -8.67 8.64
CA GLU A 51 -15.65 -9.54 9.18
C GLU A 51 -15.71 -10.92 8.49
N ASP A 52 -14.73 -11.26 7.66
CA ASP A 52 -14.63 -12.56 6.98
C ASP A 52 -14.26 -13.68 7.97
N GLU A 53 -14.56 -14.90 7.60
CA GLU A 53 -14.16 -16.07 8.39
C GLU A 53 -12.63 -16.16 8.50
N ARG A 54 -12.12 -16.10 9.73
CA ARG A 54 -10.68 -16.08 10.01
C ARG A 54 -9.90 -17.21 9.33
N ASN A 55 -10.46 -18.41 9.30
CA ASN A 55 -9.81 -19.56 8.67
C ASN A 55 -9.63 -19.38 7.17
N ARG A 56 -10.59 -18.76 6.49
CA ARG A 56 -10.48 -18.45 5.05
C ARG A 56 -9.42 -17.38 4.79
N VAL A 57 -9.35 -16.37 5.64
CA VAL A 57 -8.30 -15.34 5.54
C VAL A 57 -6.92 -15.96 5.73
N LEU A 58 -6.75 -16.84 6.72
CA LEU A 58 -5.48 -17.54 6.94
C LEU A 58 -5.10 -18.45 5.76
N GLU A 59 -6.06 -19.17 5.19
CA GLU A 59 -5.85 -19.98 3.98
C GLU A 59 -5.47 -19.10 2.78
N ASN A 60 -6.17 -18.00 2.55
CA ASN A 60 -5.82 -17.05 1.49
C ASN A 60 -4.41 -16.51 1.67
N ARG A 61 -4.01 -16.15 2.88
CA ARG A 61 -2.66 -15.69 3.17
C ARG A 61 -1.63 -16.77 2.85
N LYS A 62 -1.91 -18.02 3.23
CA LYS A 62 -1.05 -19.15 2.88
C LYS A 62 -0.91 -19.29 1.36
N LEU A 63 -2.02 -19.33 0.63
CA LEU A 63 -2.03 -19.44 -0.83
C LEU A 63 -1.25 -18.29 -1.50
N PHE A 64 -1.45 -17.08 -1.06
CA PHE A 64 -0.77 -15.90 -1.61
C PHE A 64 0.75 -15.95 -1.35
N PHE A 65 1.17 -16.14 -0.11
CA PHE A 65 2.59 -16.15 0.26
C PHE A 65 3.34 -17.34 -0.34
N ASP A 66 2.73 -18.52 -0.42
CA ASP A 66 3.29 -19.67 -1.13
C ASP A 66 3.48 -19.37 -2.63
N THR A 67 2.51 -18.68 -3.24
CA THR A 67 2.56 -18.32 -4.67
C THR A 67 3.71 -17.35 -4.96
N ILE A 68 3.90 -16.33 -4.14
CA ILE A 68 4.99 -15.36 -4.29
C ILE A 68 6.32 -15.84 -3.66
N LYS A 69 6.35 -17.06 -3.09
CA LYS A 69 7.51 -17.70 -2.47
C LYS A 69 8.14 -16.85 -1.35
N ILE A 70 7.32 -16.37 -0.44
CA ILE A 70 7.74 -15.69 0.79
C ILE A 70 7.23 -16.52 1.97
N PRO A 71 8.10 -17.01 2.87
CA PRO A 71 7.64 -17.72 4.06
C PRO A 71 6.87 -16.78 4.98
N GLN A 72 5.73 -17.23 5.49
CA GLN A 72 4.90 -16.38 6.38
C GLN A 72 5.64 -15.97 7.67
N SER A 73 6.59 -16.77 8.10
CA SER A 73 7.47 -16.44 9.24
C SER A 73 8.40 -15.25 9.00
N ALA A 74 8.58 -14.84 7.73
CA ALA A 74 9.37 -13.67 7.35
C ALA A 74 8.51 -12.39 7.19
N VAL A 75 7.20 -12.46 7.44
CA VAL A 75 6.25 -11.39 7.14
C VAL A 75 5.94 -10.57 8.38
N VAL A 76 6.06 -9.26 8.25
CA VAL A 76 5.62 -8.26 9.23
C VAL A 76 4.16 -7.91 8.98
N ILE A 77 3.33 -8.00 10.00
CA ILE A 77 1.91 -7.66 9.94
C ILE A 77 1.70 -6.38 10.75
N GLN A 78 1.01 -5.42 10.17
CA GLN A 78 0.67 -4.16 10.83
C GLN A 78 -0.83 -4.10 11.16
N LYS A 79 -1.16 -3.67 12.38
CA LYS A 79 -2.50 -3.18 12.73
C LYS A 79 -2.56 -1.69 12.42
N GLN A 80 -3.01 -1.39 11.21
CA GLN A 80 -3.16 -0.04 10.70
C GLN A 80 -4.34 0.67 11.38
N ILE A 81 -4.14 1.91 11.82
CA ILE A 81 -5.14 2.69 12.56
C ILE A 81 -5.45 4.04 11.89
N HIS A 82 -4.95 4.25 10.67
CA HIS A 82 -5.12 5.47 9.88
C HIS A 82 -4.49 6.71 10.54
N GLU A 83 -3.33 6.53 11.14
CA GLU A 83 -2.53 7.57 11.78
C GLU A 83 -1.24 7.83 10.98
N ASP A 84 -0.25 8.52 11.58
CA ASP A 84 1.05 8.82 10.94
C ASP A 84 2.24 8.13 11.61
N ARG A 85 1.98 7.07 12.38
CA ARG A 85 3.04 6.34 13.10
C ARG A 85 3.81 5.42 12.16
N SER A 86 5.15 5.55 12.18
CA SER A 86 6.09 4.71 11.45
C SER A 86 7.04 3.97 12.37
N ALA A 87 7.38 2.71 12.04
CA ALA A 87 8.30 1.86 12.81
C ALA A 87 9.47 1.35 11.94
N TYR A 88 10.66 1.30 12.56
CA TYR A 88 11.78 0.52 12.04
C TYR A 88 11.65 -0.92 12.54
N VAL A 89 11.92 -1.88 11.65
CA VAL A 89 11.71 -3.31 11.93
C VAL A 89 13.00 -4.07 11.69
N GLU A 90 13.47 -4.81 12.69
CA GLU A 90 14.68 -5.64 12.60
C GLU A 90 14.37 -7.12 12.33
N THR A 91 13.26 -7.60 12.83
CA THR A 91 12.82 -9.00 12.70
C THR A 91 11.32 -9.06 12.37
N PRO A 92 10.85 -10.14 11.74
CA PRO A 92 9.42 -10.32 11.50
C PRO A 92 8.62 -10.30 12.80
N GLU A 93 7.67 -9.40 12.90
CA GLU A 93 6.85 -9.20 14.09
C GLU A 93 5.44 -8.69 13.77
N PHE A 94 4.60 -8.61 14.78
CA PHE A 94 3.32 -7.90 14.71
C PHE A 94 3.51 -6.47 15.25
N LEU A 95 3.21 -5.49 14.40
CA LEU A 95 3.26 -4.07 14.78
C LEU A 95 1.87 -3.58 15.17
N ASP A 96 1.68 -3.21 16.42
CA ASP A 96 0.45 -2.58 16.88
C ASP A 96 0.45 -1.07 16.56
N CYS A 97 -0.73 -0.56 16.16
CA CYS A 97 -0.97 0.87 15.93
C CYS A 97 0.06 1.54 15.02
N THR A 98 0.36 0.93 13.85
CA THR A 98 1.40 1.39 12.94
C THR A 98 0.88 1.43 11.51
N ASP A 99 1.07 2.55 10.82
CA ASP A 99 0.62 2.76 9.44
C ASP A 99 1.78 2.84 8.43
N ALA A 100 3.03 2.85 8.90
CA ALA A 100 4.21 2.74 8.04
C ALA A 100 5.29 1.90 8.73
N ALA A 101 6.02 1.12 7.94
CA ALA A 101 7.16 0.33 8.41
C ALA A 101 8.30 0.36 7.40
N TYR A 102 9.53 0.28 7.87
CA TYR A 102 10.72 0.21 7.03
C TYR A 102 11.80 -0.65 7.69
N THR A 103 12.68 -1.22 6.85
CA THR A 103 13.76 -2.10 7.29
C THR A 103 14.95 -2.04 6.32
N ASP A 104 16.15 -2.27 6.84
CA ASP A 104 17.36 -2.59 6.09
C ASP A 104 17.76 -4.07 6.22
N ARG A 105 16.93 -4.87 6.89
CA ARG A 105 17.22 -6.28 7.16
C ARG A 105 16.78 -7.17 6.00
N PRO A 106 17.63 -8.09 5.51
CA PRO A 106 17.22 -9.10 4.55
C PRO A 106 16.25 -10.09 5.18
N ASN A 107 15.40 -10.70 4.34
CA ASN A 107 14.40 -11.68 4.75
C ASN A 107 13.35 -11.17 5.75
N VAL A 108 13.18 -9.84 5.84
CA VAL A 108 12.06 -9.18 6.51
C VAL A 108 11.15 -8.59 5.44
N PHE A 109 9.90 -9.08 5.36
CA PHE A 109 8.93 -8.66 4.37
C PHE A 109 7.82 -7.84 5.02
N LEU A 110 7.80 -6.57 4.67
CA LEU A 110 6.82 -5.61 5.18
C LEU A 110 5.52 -5.70 4.38
N THR A 111 4.38 -5.55 5.05
CA THR A 111 3.07 -5.56 4.38
C THR A 111 2.28 -4.31 4.67
N VAL A 112 1.48 -3.88 3.69
CA VAL A 112 0.47 -2.82 3.83
C VAL A 112 -0.86 -3.32 3.28
N SER A 113 -1.90 -3.22 4.09
CA SER A 113 -3.26 -3.65 3.76
C SER A 113 -4.06 -2.47 3.21
N ALA A 114 -4.74 -2.64 2.08
CA ALA A 114 -5.51 -1.58 1.44
C ALA A 114 -6.79 -2.10 0.77
N ALA A 115 -7.83 -1.26 0.81
CA ALA A 115 -8.99 -1.22 -0.07
C ALA A 115 -9.42 0.25 -0.12
N ASP A 116 -9.00 0.96 -1.16
CA ASP A 116 -9.12 2.39 -1.44
C ASP A 116 -8.03 3.31 -0.84
N CYS A 117 -7.59 3.13 0.41
CA CYS A 117 -6.46 3.88 0.94
C CYS A 117 -5.21 3.69 0.08
N VAL A 118 -4.35 4.71 0.03
CA VAL A 118 -3.12 4.69 -0.79
C VAL A 118 -2.03 3.85 -0.12
N PRO A 119 -1.63 2.71 -0.70
CA PRO A 119 -0.45 1.99 -0.29
C PRO A 119 0.77 2.57 -1.03
N VAL A 120 1.82 2.92 -0.31
CA VAL A 120 3.11 3.28 -0.89
C VAL A 120 4.11 2.18 -0.56
N LEU A 121 4.80 1.66 -1.57
CA LEU A 121 5.96 0.80 -1.42
C LEU A 121 7.18 1.60 -1.86
N PHE A 122 8.26 1.56 -1.10
CA PHE A 122 9.48 2.28 -1.47
C PHE A 122 10.74 1.47 -1.20
N ALA A 123 11.80 1.79 -1.94
CA ALA A 123 13.12 1.21 -1.77
C ALA A 123 14.22 2.25 -2.00
N GLU A 124 15.25 2.19 -1.18
CA GLU A 124 16.54 2.83 -1.38
C GLU A 124 17.56 1.71 -1.66
N THR A 125 18.20 1.73 -2.83
CA THR A 125 18.93 0.56 -3.35
C THR A 125 20.41 0.51 -2.93
N LYS A 126 21.01 1.65 -2.57
CA LYS A 126 22.44 1.72 -2.17
C LYS A 126 22.65 1.24 -0.73
N LYS A 127 21.82 1.72 0.19
CA LYS A 127 21.83 1.31 1.61
C LYS A 127 20.93 0.09 1.87
N LYS A 128 20.19 -0.34 0.81
CA LYS A 128 19.28 -1.49 0.88
C LYS A 128 18.23 -1.33 1.97
N ILE A 129 17.41 -0.30 1.83
CA ILE A 129 16.28 -0.02 2.71
C ILE A 129 15.00 -0.19 1.92
N VAL A 130 14.00 -0.86 2.49
CA VAL A 130 12.66 -0.97 1.92
C VAL A 130 11.61 -0.56 2.93
N GLY A 131 10.44 -0.16 2.46
CA GLY A 131 9.35 0.18 3.36
C GLY A 131 7.99 0.23 2.70
N VAL A 132 6.99 0.31 3.56
CA VAL A 132 5.58 0.44 3.20
C VAL A 132 4.93 1.56 4.00
N ILE A 133 3.95 2.25 3.38
CA ILE A 133 3.15 3.28 4.03
C ILE A 133 1.69 3.05 3.67
N HIS A 134 0.82 3.07 4.66
CA HIS A 134 -0.62 3.12 4.52
C HIS A 134 -1.08 4.57 4.66
N ALA A 135 -1.40 5.21 3.55
CA ALA A 135 -1.83 6.60 3.53
C ALA A 135 -3.34 6.70 3.19
N GLY A 136 -4.20 6.45 4.17
CA GLY A 136 -5.59 6.87 4.13
C GLY A 136 -5.70 8.39 4.27
N TRP A 137 -6.90 8.98 4.16
CA TRP A 137 -7.05 10.43 4.22
C TRP A 137 -6.50 11.06 5.51
N LYS A 138 -6.69 10.40 6.68
CA LYS A 138 -6.15 10.89 7.97
C LYS A 138 -4.63 10.89 7.98
N GLY A 139 -4.00 9.76 7.59
CA GLY A 139 -2.55 9.68 7.49
C GLY A 139 -1.96 10.66 6.46
N THR A 140 -2.65 10.83 5.32
CA THR A 140 -2.27 11.82 4.31
C THR A 140 -2.38 13.24 4.86
N LEU A 141 -3.45 13.57 5.59
CA LEU A 141 -3.60 14.88 6.22
C LEU A 141 -2.46 15.16 7.22
N LYS A 142 -2.02 14.14 7.95
CA LYS A 142 -0.90 14.19 8.91
C LYS A 142 0.48 14.05 8.26
N ASN A 143 0.57 14.05 6.94
CA ASN A 143 1.83 13.96 6.19
C ASN A 143 2.63 12.66 6.45
N ILE A 144 1.96 11.50 6.59
CA ILE A 144 2.62 10.23 6.91
C ILE A 144 3.73 9.87 5.92
N ALA A 145 3.52 10.11 4.62
CA ALA A 145 4.52 9.78 3.60
C ALA A 145 5.78 10.65 3.78
N GLY A 146 5.63 11.96 3.94
CA GLY A 146 6.74 12.87 4.18
C GLY A 146 7.48 12.55 5.49
N HIS A 147 6.75 12.43 6.60
CA HIS A 147 7.35 12.13 7.91
C HIS A 147 8.11 10.80 7.92
N THR A 148 7.59 9.77 7.27
CA THR A 148 8.28 8.48 7.18
C THR A 148 9.59 8.60 6.42
N ILE A 149 9.61 9.26 5.25
CA ILE A 149 10.83 9.46 4.46
C ILE A 149 11.86 10.31 5.22
N GLU A 150 11.45 11.42 5.86
CA GLU A 150 12.35 12.25 6.64
C GLU A 150 12.99 11.49 7.82
N LYS A 151 12.22 10.62 8.48
CA LYS A 151 12.73 9.77 9.56
C LYS A 151 13.80 8.80 9.04
N ILE A 152 13.58 8.18 7.90
CA ILE A 152 14.55 7.26 7.26
C ILE A 152 15.81 8.00 6.83
N LYS A 153 15.66 9.17 6.19
CA LYS A 153 16.79 10.02 5.81
C LYS A 153 17.68 10.33 7.01
N LYS A 154 17.07 10.74 8.12
CA LYS A 154 17.79 11.05 9.37
C LYS A 154 18.44 9.82 9.98
N GLN A 155 17.76 8.67 10.01
CA GLN A 155 18.25 7.45 10.65
C GLN A 155 19.42 6.82 9.90
N PHE A 156 19.37 6.81 8.55
CA PHE A 156 20.35 6.10 7.73
C PHE A 156 21.32 7.02 6.99
N GLY A 157 21.19 8.34 7.12
CA GLY A 157 22.04 9.29 6.43
C GLY A 157 21.94 9.19 4.90
N ILE A 158 20.70 9.04 4.38
CA ILE A 158 20.43 8.91 2.94
C ILE A 158 19.83 10.18 2.37
N ASP A 159 19.94 10.34 1.04
CA ASP A 159 19.24 11.35 0.28
C ASP A 159 17.91 10.79 -0.25
N GLY A 160 16.85 11.58 -0.20
CA GLY A 160 15.54 11.20 -0.73
C GLY A 160 15.55 10.90 -2.24
N SER A 161 16.45 11.53 -3.01
CA SER A 161 16.63 11.30 -4.45
C SER A 161 17.06 9.85 -4.79
N ASN A 162 17.66 9.12 -3.83
CA ASN A 162 18.01 7.72 -4.00
C ASN A 162 16.83 6.76 -3.74
N ILE A 163 15.68 7.27 -3.27
CA ILE A 163 14.50 6.48 -3.00
C ILE A 163 13.64 6.38 -4.27
N THR A 164 13.24 5.17 -4.61
CA THR A 164 12.18 4.89 -5.57
C THR A 164 10.91 4.53 -4.82
N ALA A 165 9.81 5.25 -5.06
CA ALA A 165 8.52 5.02 -4.44
C ALA A 165 7.44 4.68 -5.47
N VAL A 166 6.55 3.75 -5.12
CA VAL A 166 5.38 3.39 -5.92
C VAL A 166 4.12 3.59 -5.12
N ILE A 167 3.19 4.35 -5.67
CA ILE A 167 1.80 4.41 -5.22
C ILE A 167 1.04 3.26 -5.89
N GLY A 168 0.60 2.29 -5.08
CA GLY A 168 -0.13 1.12 -5.53
C GLY A 168 -1.61 1.41 -5.84
N PRO A 169 -2.35 0.37 -6.26
CA PRO A 169 -3.78 0.46 -6.53
C PRO A 169 -4.55 1.02 -5.33
N SER A 170 -5.35 2.06 -5.57
CA SER A 170 -6.11 2.80 -4.57
C SER A 170 -7.23 3.61 -5.24
N ILE A 171 -8.08 4.27 -4.49
CA ILE A 171 -9.16 5.05 -5.08
C ILE A 171 -8.63 6.32 -5.74
N SER A 172 -9.07 6.61 -6.97
CA SER A 172 -8.74 7.84 -7.70
C SER A 172 -9.64 9.00 -7.27
N GLU A 173 -9.23 10.23 -7.59
CA GLU A 173 -10.01 11.42 -7.31
C GLU A 173 -11.41 11.38 -7.94
N LYS A 174 -11.56 10.76 -9.11
CA LYS A 174 -12.85 10.61 -9.81
C LYS A 174 -13.91 9.90 -8.98
N ASN A 175 -13.49 9.01 -8.08
CA ASN A 175 -14.37 8.14 -7.32
C ASN A 175 -14.30 8.43 -5.81
N TYR A 176 -13.48 9.38 -5.38
CA TYR A 176 -13.30 9.68 -3.97
C TYR A 176 -14.01 10.98 -3.57
N GLU A 177 -15.34 10.95 -3.66
CA GLU A 177 -16.21 11.99 -3.11
C GLU A 177 -16.04 12.11 -1.60
N VAL A 178 -15.93 13.33 -1.09
CA VAL A 178 -15.77 13.64 0.33
C VAL A 178 -16.76 14.74 0.75
N SER A 179 -16.94 14.94 2.06
CA SER A 179 -17.75 16.06 2.55
C SER A 179 -16.99 17.37 2.41
N GLU A 180 -17.69 18.51 2.44
CA GLU A 180 -17.07 19.84 2.43
C GLU A 180 -16.16 20.02 3.63
N GLU A 181 -16.55 19.55 4.83
CA GLU A 181 -15.77 19.66 6.05
C GLU A 181 -14.43 18.88 5.95
N LEU A 182 -14.44 17.75 5.22
CA LEU A 182 -13.19 17.03 4.96
C LEU A 182 -12.35 17.73 3.90
N ALA A 183 -12.97 18.22 2.83
CA ALA A 183 -12.28 18.96 1.77
C ALA A 183 -11.57 20.21 2.32
N ASP A 184 -12.19 20.94 3.24
CA ASP A 184 -11.64 22.16 3.84
C ASP A 184 -10.39 21.91 4.72
N GLN A 185 -10.15 20.67 5.13
CA GLN A 185 -8.93 20.29 5.86
C GLN A 185 -7.72 20.11 4.94
N PHE A 186 -7.95 19.95 3.63
CA PHE A 186 -6.88 19.75 2.66
C PHE A 186 -6.57 21.03 1.89
N ASN A 187 -5.34 21.14 1.40
CA ASN A 187 -4.98 22.21 0.47
C ASN A 187 -5.85 22.09 -0.80
N SER A 188 -6.41 23.22 -1.26
CA SER A 188 -7.34 23.28 -2.40
C SER A 188 -6.80 22.64 -3.68
N ARG A 189 -5.48 22.59 -3.87
CA ARG A 189 -4.83 21.91 -5.02
C ARG A 189 -5.08 20.41 -5.10
N PHE A 190 -5.52 19.79 -3.99
CA PHE A 190 -5.87 18.36 -3.91
C PHE A 190 -7.38 18.11 -4.01
N ILE A 191 -8.17 19.17 -4.07
CA ILE A 191 -9.63 19.12 -4.14
C ILE A 191 -10.10 19.44 -5.55
N VAL A 192 -10.90 18.55 -6.11
CA VAL A 192 -11.53 18.73 -7.43
C VAL A 192 -13.02 18.97 -7.20
N LYS A 193 -13.51 20.16 -7.59
CA LYS A 193 -14.94 20.53 -7.50
C LYS A 193 -15.59 20.64 -8.89
N ASN A 194 -14.81 21.00 -9.92
CA ASN A 194 -15.34 21.20 -11.26
C ASN A 194 -15.88 19.89 -11.87
N GLY A 195 -17.16 19.90 -12.26
CA GLY A 195 -17.82 18.73 -12.85
C GLY A 195 -18.42 17.74 -11.84
N TYR A 196 -18.36 18.05 -10.55
CA TYR A 196 -18.92 17.21 -9.49
C TYR A 196 -19.89 17.99 -8.59
N ALA A 197 -20.95 17.31 -8.07
CA ALA A 197 -21.91 17.89 -7.13
C ALA A 197 -21.30 18.10 -5.74
N LYS A 198 -20.30 17.32 -5.36
CA LYS A 198 -19.56 17.41 -4.10
C LYS A 198 -18.05 17.39 -4.37
N PRO A 199 -17.22 17.84 -3.42
CA PRO A 199 -15.78 17.81 -3.60
C PRO A 199 -15.24 16.39 -3.70
N HIS A 200 -14.19 16.21 -4.51
CA HIS A 200 -13.43 14.99 -4.65
C HIS A 200 -11.99 15.23 -4.20
N LEU A 201 -11.43 14.29 -3.46
CA LEU A 201 -10.08 14.39 -2.92
C LEU A 201 -9.08 13.53 -3.72
N ASP A 202 -8.03 14.17 -4.23
CA ASP A 202 -6.93 13.51 -4.93
C ASP A 202 -5.83 13.07 -3.94
N LEU A 203 -6.01 11.86 -3.36
CA LEU A 203 -5.03 11.27 -2.46
C LEU A 203 -3.73 10.91 -3.18
N TRP A 204 -3.79 10.54 -4.47
CA TRP A 204 -2.57 10.23 -5.23
C TRP A 204 -1.68 11.45 -5.34
N LYS A 205 -2.22 12.56 -5.79
CA LYS A 205 -1.50 13.84 -5.90
C LYS A 205 -0.99 14.33 -4.55
N ALA A 206 -1.78 14.20 -3.49
CA ALA A 206 -1.38 14.60 -2.15
C ALA A 206 -0.14 13.82 -1.68
N ASN A 207 -0.15 12.49 -1.80
CA ASN A 207 0.98 11.65 -1.41
C ASN A 207 2.21 11.84 -2.32
N VAL A 208 2.02 12.03 -3.63
CA VAL A 208 3.12 12.39 -4.55
C VAL A 208 3.80 13.69 -4.11
N VAL A 209 3.03 14.69 -3.73
CA VAL A 209 3.58 15.98 -3.26
C VAL A 209 4.33 15.79 -1.93
N GLN A 210 3.81 15.01 -0.98
CA GLN A 210 4.50 14.73 0.28
C GLN A 210 5.84 14.05 0.05
N LEU A 211 5.88 13.03 -0.82
CA LEU A 211 7.11 12.33 -1.19
C LEU A 211 8.12 13.27 -1.86
N LYS A 212 7.67 14.10 -2.80
CA LYS A 212 8.51 15.11 -3.47
C LYS A 212 9.08 16.13 -2.49
N ASN A 213 8.28 16.64 -1.57
CA ASN A 213 8.72 17.58 -0.56
C ASN A 213 9.78 16.96 0.39
N ALA A 214 9.74 15.64 0.60
CA ALA A 214 10.77 14.90 1.33
C ALA A 214 12.01 14.55 0.48
N GLY A 215 12.07 15.01 -0.77
CA GLY A 215 13.22 14.84 -1.67
C GLY A 215 13.17 13.57 -2.54
N VAL A 216 12.06 12.83 -2.55
CA VAL A 216 11.92 11.66 -3.43
C VAL A 216 11.65 12.11 -4.86
N GLU A 217 12.53 11.75 -5.79
CA GLU A 217 12.42 12.14 -7.21
C GLU A 217 11.76 11.04 -8.05
N ASN A 218 12.06 9.78 -7.76
CA ASN A 218 11.59 8.63 -8.53
C ASN A 218 10.27 8.11 -7.95
N ILE A 219 9.15 8.70 -8.38
CA ILE A 219 7.80 8.36 -7.90
C ILE A 219 6.97 7.83 -9.07
N PHE A 220 6.43 6.63 -8.90
CA PHE A 220 5.55 5.99 -9.87
C PHE A 220 4.15 5.81 -9.27
N VAL A 221 3.12 6.06 -10.06
CA VAL A 221 1.73 5.80 -9.70
C VAL A 221 1.24 4.64 -10.55
N SER A 222 0.66 3.62 -9.93
CA SER A 222 0.16 2.43 -10.65
C SER A 222 -0.95 2.76 -11.65
N GLY A 223 -1.72 3.83 -11.38
CA GLY A 223 -2.83 4.27 -12.22
C GLY A 223 -4.09 3.39 -12.12
N TYR A 224 -4.11 2.40 -11.24
CA TYR A 224 -5.29 1.55 -11.02
C TYR A 224 -6.19 2.10 -9.92
N CYS A 225 -7.40 2.49 -10.30
CA CYS A 225 -8.46 2.85 -9.35
C CYS A 225 -9.16 1.59 -8.83
N THR A 226 -9.15 1.38 -7.52
CA THR A 226 -9.78 0.20 -6.89
C THR A 226 -11.29 0.19 -7.06
N PHE A 227 -11.92 1.37 -7.07
CA PHE A 227 -13.37 1.52 -7.29
C PHE A 227 -13.77 1.17 -8.74
N GLU A 228 -12.98 1.60 -9.74
CA GLU A 228 -13.25 1.31 -11.15
C GLU A 228 -12.91 -0.13 -11.52
N ARG A 229 -11.91 -0.71 -10.87
CA ARG A 229 -11.38 -2.04 -11.19
C ARG A 229 -11.72 -3.07 -10.10
N GLN A 230 -13.01 -3.11 -9.71
CA GLN A 230 -13.52 -4.11 -8.76
C GLN A 230 -13.45 -5.57 -9.30
N ASP A 231 -13.21 -5.73 -10.59
CA ASP A 231 -12.83 -7.00 -11.19
C ASP A 231 -11.45 -7.51 -10.69
N LEU A 232 -10.55 -6.61 -10.33
CA LEU A 232 -9.19 -6.91 -9.87
C LEU A 232 -8.97 -6.65 -8.38
N PHE A 233 -9.64 -5.66 -7.80
CA PHE A 233 -9.35 -5.16 -6.46
C PHE A 233 -10.58 -5.08 -5.59
N PHE A 234 -10.38 -5.19 -4.29
CA PHE A 234 -11.40 -4.80 -3.32
C PHE A 234 -11.48 -3.28 -3.24
N SER A 235 -12.71 -2.77 -3.12
CA SER A 235 -12.97 -1.35 -2.83
C SER A 235 -13.93 -1.25 -1.66
N HIS A 236 -13.52 -0.57 -0.61
CA HIS A 236 -14.35 -0.28 0.56
C HIS A 236 -15.51 0.65 0.19
N ARG A 237 -15.24 1.67 -0.62
CA ARG A 237 -16.23 2.59 -1.15
C ARG A 237 -17.23 1.86 -2.08
N GLY A 238 -16.70 1.05 -3.00
CA GLY A 238 -17.50 0.33 -4.00
C GLY A 238 -18.39 -0.75 -3.41
N SER A 239 -18.02 -1.32 -2.27
CA SER A 239 -18.80 -2.37 -1.57
C SER A 239 -19.70 -1.83 -0.46
N GLY A 240 -19.80 -0.51 -0.26
CA GLY A 240 -20.58 0.06 0.84
C GLY A 240 -20.03 -0.26 2.24
N GLY A 241 -18.71 -0.46 2.35
CA GLY A 241 -18.03 -0.67 3.62
C GLY A 241 -17.63 -2.12 3.94
N LYS A 242 -18.28 -3.11 3.33
CA LYS A 242 -17.98 -4.54 3.56
C LYS A 242 -17.13 -5.09 2.41
N SER A 243 -15.84 -5.15 2.59
CA SER A 243 -14.93 -5.68 1.57
C SER A 243 -13.71 -6.37 2.16
N GLY A 244 -13.10 -7.25 1.36
CA GLY A 244 -11.78 -7.78 1.64
C GLY A 244 -10.68 -6.71 1.57
N ARG A 245 -9.45 -7.13 1.78
CA ARG A 245 -8.26 -6.28 1.68
C ARG A 245 -7.23 -6.92 0.78
N MET A 246 -6.59 -6.10 -0.08
CA MET A 246 -5.34 -6.45 -0.74
C MET A 246 -4.17 -6.23 0.21
N LEU A 247 -3.03 -6.86 -0.11
CA LEU A 247 -1.73 -6.58 0.50
C LEU A 247 -0.73 -6.08 -0.54
N GLY A 248 -0.10 -4.96 -0.25
CA GLY A 248 1.21 -4.62 -0.79
C GLY A 248 2.27 -5.31 0.07
N VAL A 249 3.28 -5.87 -0.57
CA VAL A 249 4.38 -6.59 0.10
C VAL A 249 5.70 -6.12 -0.49
N ILE A 250 6.67 -5.76 0.35
CA ILE A 250 8.04 -5.48 -0.08
C ILE A 250 9.05 -6.02 0.94
N GLY A 251 10.14 -6.56 0.45
CA GLY A 251 11.26 -7.03 1.26
C GLY A 251 12.48 -7.27 0.38
N MET A 252 13.56 -7.73 1.01
CA MET A 252 14.82 -8.03 0.32
C MET A 252 15.28 -9.43 0.67
N ASN A 253 15.85 -10.14 -0.31
CA ASN A 253 16.58 -11.39 -0.08
C ASN A 253 17.84 -11.41 -0.94
N TYR A 254 18.91 -11.96 -0.38
CA TYR A 254 20.22 -12.14 -1.02
C TYR A 254 20.52 -13.63 -1.12
#